data_93efbec557506c321de0f50bb14c2966
#
_entry.id   93efbec557506c321de0f50bb14c2966
#
_cell.length_a   1.000
_cell.length_b   1.000
_cell.length_c   1.000
_cell.angle_alpha   90.00
_cell.angle_beta   90.00
_cell.angle_gamma   90.00
#
_symmetry.space_group_name_H-M   'P 1'
#
loop_
_entity.id
_entity.type
_entity.pdbx_description
1 polymer ?
#
loop_
_entity_poly.entity_id
_entity_poly.type
_entity_poly.pdbx_seq_one_letter_code
_entity_poly.pdbx_strand_id
1 'polypeptide(L)'
;LPAGDGRRNPHVARARLLARAALASIVASFLVSAPASARTMRVVATTSDLASLAQAVAGDLAQVETIIPPGADAEAFEPRPSDLARLKEASIVIRVGLGYDHWLDKLLTMHGDAAVNRGGAGYVDASVGIPLLELKGSSLDPAARDGHAHGLANPHYWLDPANAETISGGIAEAGIRVAPEMAEKIIANRDGFLSRLKASLAQWEQLLAPHRAARLIAYHNTWPYFARRFRLNIVDVIEIKEGVAPSPARLARLAALIREQKIRVIVHEPFEPEEASQLLARRTGAVVVKLAPSVGSLPNANSYLALFDYNVGTLAQALSAASN
;
A
#
# COMPACT_ATOMS: atom_id res chain seq x y z
N LEU A 1 -29.75 47.10 85.56
CA LEU A 1 -29.78 45.96 84.57
C LEU A 1 -28.45 45.84 83.91
N PRO A 2 -27.70 44.70 83.93
CA PRO A 2 -26.35 44.56 83.40
C PRO A 2 -26.40 44.11 81.95
N ALA A 3 -25.49 44.60 81.14
CA ALA A 3 -25.22 44.30 79.77
C ALA A 3 -24.61 42.87 79.62
N GLY A 4 -25.13 42.09 78.69
CA GLY A 4 -24.63 40.74 78.35
C GLY A 4 -23.38 40.74 77.53
N ASP A 5 -22.34 40.17 78.10
CA ASP A 5 -21.03 39.94 77.48
C ASP A 5 -21.08 38.78 76.48
N GLY A 6 -21.06 39.17 75.18
CA GLY A 6 -21.08 38.25 74.03
C GLY A 6 -19.68 37.68 73.72
N ARG A 7 -19.16 36.81 74.60
CA ARG A 7 -17.89 36.12 74.31
C ARG A 7 -18.03 35.13 73.15
N ARG A 8 -17.52 35.50 71.98
CA ARG A 8 -17.41 34.58 70.81
C ARG A 8 -16.36 33.51 71.11
N ASN A 9 -16.80 32.29 71.10
CA ASN A 9 -15.98 31.11 71.41
C ASN A 9 -14.90 30.91 70.27
N PRO A 10 -13.58 31.06 70.57
CA PRO A 10 -12.53 31.04 69.58
C PRO A 10 -12.36 29.63 68.91
N HIS A 11 -12.86 28.58 69.56
CA HIS A 11 -12.77 27.22 69.03
C HIS A 11 -13.70 26.98 67.81
N VAL A 12 -14.84 27.64 67.70
CA VAL A 12 -15.79 27.52 66.59
C VAL A 12 -15.26 28.25 65.35
N ALA A 13 -14.52 29.34 65.53
CA ALA A 13 -13.92 30.07 64.40
C ALA A 13 -12.76 29.30 63.76
N ARG A 14 -11.92 28.62 64.59
CA ARG A 14 -10.81 27.76 64.12
C ARG A 14 -11.32 26.51 63.40
N ALA A 15 -12.38 25.88 63.88
CA ALA A 15 -12.97 24.70 63.22
C ALA A 15 -13.57 25.01 61.83
N ARG A 16 -14.16 26.22 61.67
CA ARG A 16 -14.69 26.66 60.36
C ARG A 16 -13.59 27.06 59.37
N LEU A 17 -12.45 27.58 59.85
CA LEU A 17 -11.29 27.90 59.00
C LEU A 17 -10.60 26.65 58.47
N LEU A 18 -10.41 25.64 59.34
CA LEU A 18 -9.82 24.34 58.97
C LEU A 18 -10.74 23.53 58.03
N ALA A 19 -12.05 23.57 58.21
CA ALA A 19 -13.00 22.91 57.29
C ALA A 19 -13.03 23.57 55.90
N ARG A 20 -12.86 24.89 55.79
CA ARG A 20 -12.76 25.60 54.51
C ARG A 20 -11.42 25.37 53.81
N ALA A 21 -10.31 25.21 54.54
CA ALA A 21 -9.01 24.89 53.96
C ALA A 21 -8.99 23.43 53.44
N ALA A 22 -9.60 22.48 54.14
CA ALA A 22 -9.69 21.07 53.71
C ALA A 22 -10.60 20.92 52.45
N LEU A 23 -11.69 21.71 52.37
CA LEU A 23 -12.58 21.65 51.21
C LEU A 23 -11.91 22.28 49.96
N ALA A 24 -11.10 23.32 50.10
CA ALA A 24 -10.32 23.93 49.03
C ALA A 24 -9.20 23.01 48.50
N SER A 25 -8.59 22.19 49.35
CA SER A 25 -7.56 21.22 48.95
C SER A 25 -8.12 20.00 48.20
N ILE A 26 -9.38 19.60 48.45
CA ILE A 26 -10.01 18.50 47.73
C ILE A 26 -10.50 18.91 46.32
N VAL A 27 -10.87 20.17 46.12
CA VAL A 27 -11.29 20.70 44.80
C VAL A 27 -10.10 20.91 43.87
N ALA A 28 -8.88 21.12 44.38
CA ALA A 28 -7.66 21.28 43.56
C ALA A 28 -7.09 19.98 42.99
N SER A 29 -7.57 18.79 43.42
CA SER A 29 -7.06 17.47 42.95
C SER A 29 -7.82 16.86 41.79
N PHE A 30 -8.92 17.46 41.35
CA PHE A 30 -9.60 17.13 40.09
C PHE A 30 -9.19 18.11 38.96
N LEU A 31 -7.88 18.28 38.75
CA LEU A 31 -7.39 18.62 37.42
C LEU A 31 -7.65 17.39 36.56
N VAL A 32 -8.85 17.34 36.00
CA VAL A 32 -9.17 16.48 34.86
C VAL A 32 -8.07 16.76 33.82
N SER A 33 -7.07 15.88 33.74
CA SER A 33 -6.20 15.84 32.60
C SER A 33 -7.14 15.63 31.41
N ALA A 34 -7.46 16.71 30.69
CA ALA A 34 -8.11 16.58 29.39
C ALA A 34 -7.25 15.58 28.63
N PRO A 35 -7.84 14.55 28.00
CA PRO A 35 -7.06 13.65 27.19
C PRO A 35 -6.33 14.53 26.19
N ALA A 36 -4.99 14.53 26.26
CA ALA A 36 -4.20 15.15 25.22
C ALA A 36 -4.75 14.57 23.92
N SER A 37 -5.35 15.41 23.08
CA SER A 37 -5.83 14.97 21.77
C SER A 37 -4.65 14.28 21.13
N ALA A 38 -4.70 12.93 21.07
CA ALA A 38 -3.60 12.16 20.53
C ALA A 38 -3.38 12.70 19.11
N ARG A 39 -2.21 13.29 18.88
CA ARG A 39 -1.88 13.93 17.60
C ARG A 39 -1.89 12.82 16.55
N THR A 40 -2.96 12.74 15.79
CA THR A 40 -3.11 11.74 14.73
C THR A 40 -2.05 11.99 13.67
N MET A 41 -1.23 10.98 13.36
CA MET A 41 -0.24 11.06 12.29
C MET A 41 -0.94 11.28 10.95
N ARG A 42 -0.31 12.01 10.05
CA ARG A 42 -0.73 12.10 8.65
C ARG A 42 0.26 11.32 7.79
N VAL A 43 -0.23 10.29 7.13
CA VAL A 43 0.56 9.42 6.25
C VAL A 43 0.10 9.64 4.82
N VAL A 44 1.03 9.97 3.95
CA VAL A 44 0.79 10.13 2.51
C VAL A 44 1.59 9.08 1.77
N ALA A 45 0.91 8.19 1.06
CA ALA A 45 1.52 7.19 0.21
C ALA A 45 1.39 7.56 -1.26
N THR A 46 2.33 7.14 -2.10
CA THR A 46 2.22 7.37 -3.54
C THR A 46 1.11 6.52 -4.16
N THR A 47 0.94 5.27 -3.71
CA THR A 47 -0.04 4.31 -4.25
C THR A 47 -1.03 3.83 -3.18
N SER A 48 -2.19 3.35 -3.64
CA SER A 48 -3.23 2.79 -2.78
C SER A 48 -2.81 1.49 -2.07
N ASP A 49 -1.86 0.74 -2.63
CA ASP A 49 -1.30 -0.45 -2.01
C ASP A 49 -0.50 -0.11 -0.77
N LEU A 50 0.40 0.87 -0.88
CA LEU A 50 1.18 1.40 0.22
C LEU A 50 0.29 2.09 1.27
N ALA A 51 -0.74 2.81 0.83
CA ALA A 51 -1.73 3.40 1.73
C ALA A 51 -2.49 2.31 2.51
N SER A 52 -2.89 1.22 1.86
CA SER A 52 -3.56 0.10 2.52
C SER A 52 -2.67 -0.60 3.55
N LEU A 53 -1.38 -0.77 3.25
CA LEU A 53 -0.40 -1.31 4.20
C LEU A 53 -0.14 -0.35 5.35
N ALA A 54 -0.03 0.95 5.07
CA ALA A 54 0.11 1.97 6.10
C ALA A 54 -1.11 2.01 7.04
N GLN A 55 -2.32 1.91 6.49
CA GLN A 55 -3.54 1.82 7.29
C GLN A 55 -3.56 0.56 8.17
N ALA A 56 -3.06 -0.58 7.65
CA ALA A 56 -2.98 -1.82 8.43
C ALA A 56 -2.02 -1.71 9.63
N VAL A 57 -0.93 -0.95 9.47
CA VAL A 57 0.09 -0.72 10.53
C VAL A 57 -0.34 0.38 11.50
N ALA A 58 -0.85 1.48 11.00
CA ALA A 58 -1.19 2.62 11.83
C ALA A 58 -2.57 2.48 12.50
N GLY A 59 -3.53 1.81 11.88
CA GLY A 59 -4.89 1.70 12.40
C GLY A 59 -5.55 3.08 12.57
N ASP A 60 -6.05 3.35 13.76
CA ASP A 60 -6.65 4.62 14.18
C ASP A 60 -5.62 5.70 14.62
N LEU A 61 -4.34 5.38 14.62
CA LEU A 61 -3.25 6.32 14.97
C LEU A 61 -2.92 7.30 13.86
N ALA A 62 -3.36 7.03 12.63
CA ALA A 62 -3.07 7.88 11.48
C ALA A 62 -4.27 8.11 10.57
N GLN A 63 -4.26 9.26 9.92
CA GLN A 63 -5.03 9.50 8.70
C GLN A 63 -4.11 9.16 7.52
N VAL A 64 -4.55 8.21 6.68
CA VAL A 64 -3.77 7.73 5.54
C VAL A 64 -4.42 8.19 4.24
N GLU A 65 -3.63 8.83 3.39
CA GLU A 65 -4.05 9.30 2.07
C GLU A 65 -3.14 8.74 0.98
N THR A 66 -3.64 8.65 -0.25
CA THR A 66 -2.82 8.32 -1.43
C THR A 66 -2.79 9.49 -2.41
N ILE A 67 -1.64 9.68 -3.07
CA ILE A 67 -1.51 10.72 -4.12
C ILE A 67 -2.17 10.22 -5.40
N ILE A 68 -1.82 9.04 -5.87
CA ILE A 68 -2.43 8.42 -7.05
C ILE A 68 -3.82 7.91 -6.66
N PRO A 69 -4.89 8.33 -7.32
CA PRO A 69 -6.22 7.82 -7.03
C PRO A 69 -6.31 6.30 -7.21
N PRO A 70 -7.03 5.57 -6.35
CA PRO A 70 -7.28 4.16 -6.55
C PRO A 70 -7.87 3.88 -7.94
N GLY A 71 -7.36 2.87 -8.63
CA GLY A 71 -7.80 2.48 -9.97
C GLY A 71 -7.25 3.33 -11.13
N ALA A 72 -6.50 4.38 -10.84
CA ALA A 72 -5.74 5.09 -11.87
C ALA A 72 -4.49 4.28 -12.27
N ASP A 73 -4.10 4.44 -13.53
CA ASP A 73 -2.81 3.97 -13.99
C ASP A 73 -1.71 4.81 -13.31
N ALA A 74 -0.88 4.15 -12.52
CA ALA A 74 0.14 4.82 -11.73
C ALA A 74 1.39 5.14 -12.54
N GLU A 75 1.63 4.44 -13.64
CA GLU A 75 2.77 4.66 -14.53
C GLU A 75 2.56 5.87 -15.43
N ALA A 76 1.30 6.11 -15.82
CA ALA A 76 0.88 7.30 -16.56
C ALA A 76 0.54 8.51 -15.67
N PHE A 77 0.77 8.42 -14.34
CA PHE A 77 0.39 9.48 -13.42
C PHE A 77 1.29 10.71 -13.53
N GLU A 78 0.67 11.87 -13.74
CA GLU A 78 1.32 13.18 -13.68
C GLU A 78 0.83 13.97 -12.46
N PRO A 79 1.74 14.41 -11.55
CA PRO A 79 1.37 15.13 -10.35
C PRO A 79 0.85 16.54 -10.67
N ARG A 80 -0.15 16.98 -9.92
CA ARG A 80 -0.77 18.30 -10.00
C ARG A 80 -0.30 19.19 -8.85
N PRO A 81 -0.40 20.52 -8.97
CA PRO A 81 -0.10 21.43 -7.85
C PRO A 81 -0.89 21.14 -6.58
N SER A 82 -2.12 20.60 -6.69
CA SER A 82 -2.94 20.16 -5.57
C SER A 82 -2.32 19.00 -4.77
N ASP A 83 -1.49 18.18 -5.41
CA ASP A 83 -0.85 17.03 -4.74
C ASP A 83 0.25 17.50 -3.78
N LEU A 84 0.89 18.65 -4.06
CA LEU A 84 1.79 19.29 -3.12
C LEU A 84 1.07 19.70 -1.81
N ALA A 85 -0.20 20.09 -1.90
CA ALA A 85 -0.97 20.46 -0.71
C ALA A 85 -1.20 19.27 0.24
N ARG A 86 -1.28 18.05 -0.28
CA ARG A 86 -1.40 16.82 0.54
C ARG A 86 -0.16 16.55 1.37
N LEU A 87 1.02 16.97 0.90
CA LEU A 87 2.28 16.79 1.63
C LEU A 87 2.46 17.78 2.79
N LYS A 88 1.74 18.93 2.80
CA LYS A 88 1.98 20.01 3.75
C LYS A 88 1.95 19.61 5.22
N GLU A 89 1.13 18.66 5.57
CA GLU A 89 0.96 18.21 6.97
C GLU A 89 1.37 16.75 7.14
N ALA A 90 2.04 16.17 6.13
CA ALA A 90 2.47 14.79 6.19
C ALA A 90 3.54 14.62 7.29
N SER A 91 3.29 13.69 8.20
CA SER A 91 4.28 13.22 9.17
C SER A 91 5.13 12.09 8.58
N ILE A 92 4.54 11.32 7.66
CA ILE A 92 5.19 10.20 6.97
C ILE A 92 4.82 10.25 5.49
N VAL A 93 5.81 10.08 4.62
CA VAL A 93 5.64 9.93 3.18
C VAL A 93 6.20 8.58 2.76
N ILE A 94 5.40 7.79 2.04
CA ILE A 94 5.74 6.44 1.60
C ILE A 94 5.73 6.41 0.08
N ARG A 95 6.85 5.98 -0.52
CA ARG A 95 7.00 5.82 -1.97
C ARG A 95 7.21 4.36 -2.35
N VAL A 96 6.87 4.03 -3.60
CA VAL A 96 7.23 2.75 -4.22
C VAL A 96 8.74 2.65 -4.43
N GLY A 97 9.38 3.72 -4.87
CA GLY A 97 10.80 3.69 -5.21
C GLY A 97 11.09 3.06 -6.57
N LEU A 98 12.34 2.62 -6.79
CA LEU A 98 12.82 1.99 -8.04
C LEU A 98 12.58 2.83 -9.32
N GLY A 99 12.34 4.13 -9.18
CA GLY A 99 12.03 5.03 -10.30
C GLY A 99 10.54 5.10 -10.68
N TYR A 100 9.68 4.29 -10.07
CA TYR A 100 8.25 4.24 -10.37
C TYR A 100 7.54 5.57 -10.12
N ASP A 101 7.78 6.18 -9.00
CA ASP A 101 7.21 7.44 -8.54
C ASP A 101 8.27 8.56 -8.44
N HIS A 102 9.14 8.65 -9.46
CA HIS A 102 10.23 9.64 -9.52
C HIS A 102 9.72 11.10 -9.46
N TRP A 103 8.49 11.35 -9.92
CA TRP A 103 7.82 12.65 -9.84
C TRP A 103 7.69 13.16 -8.39
N LEU A 104 7.66 12.26 -7.40
CA LEU A 104 7.58 12.63 -5.98
C LEU A 104 8.80 13.45 -5.53
N ASP A 105 9.99 13.18 -6.08
CA ASP A 105 11.22 13.90 -5.70
C ASP A 105 11.10 15.41 -5.95
N LYS A 106 10.40 15.80 -7.05
CA LYS A 106 10.12 17.21 -7.34
C LYS A 106 9.15 17.81 -6.31
N LEU A 107 8.08 17.08 -5.96
CA LEU A 107 7.12 17.56 -4.94
C LEU A 107 7.78 17.70 -3.56
N LEU A 108 8.60 16.74 -3.14
CA LEU A 108 9.33 16.80 -1.88
C LEU A 108 10.34 17.96 -1.84
N THR A 109 11.04 18.22 -2.94
CA THR A 109 11.93 19.37 -3.07
C THR A 109 11.18 20.69 -2.93
N MET A 110 10.02 20.82 -3.57
CA MET A 110 9.16 22.01 -3.47
C MET A 110 8.52 22.15 -2.08
N HIS A 111 8.23 21.05 -1.43
CA HIS A 111 7.69 21.03 -0.06
C HIS A 111 8.71 21.51 0.96
N GLY A 112 9.96 21.10 0.83
CA GLY A 112 11.10 21.58 1.60
C GLY A 112 11.20 21.08 3.04
N ASP A 113 10.29 20.20 3.51
CA ASP A 113 10.38 19.62 4.85
C ASP A 113 11.37 18.46 4.87
N ALA A 114 12.46 18.62 5.62
CA ALA A 114 13.50 17.60 5.76
C ALA A 114 13.01 16.32 6.46
N ALA A 115 11.96 16.40 7.29
CA ALA A 115 11.45 15.25 8.03
C ALA A 115 10.85 14.18 7.12
N VAL A 116 10.22 14.57 6.00
CA VAL A 116 9.60 13.67 5.02
C VAL A 116 10.38 13.54 3.71
N ASN A 117 11.53 14.21 3.62
CA ASN A 117 12.48 14.05 2.52
C ASN A 117 13.38 12.84 2.72
N ARG A 118 14.09 12.46 1.66
CA ARG A 118 15.03 11.33 1.68
C ARG A 118 16.00 11.43 2.85
N GLY A 119 16.02 10.39 3.71
CA GLY A 119 16.80 10.35 4.96
C GLY A 119 16.12 10.98 6.15
N GLY A 120 14.96 11.59 6.01
CA GLY A 120 14.14 12.10 7.11
C GLY A 120 13.46 11.00 7.92
N ALA A 121 13.07 11.32 9.15
CA ALA A 121 12.45 10.35 10.08
C ALA A 121 11.13 9.75 9.54
N GLY A 122 10.37 10.54 8.79
CA GLY A 122 9.09 10.16 8.20
C GLY A 122 9.18 9.71 6.74
N TYR A 123 10.37 9.59 6.15
CA TYR A 123 10.52 9.10 4.78
C TYR A 123 10.64 7.59 4.74
N VAL A 124 9.83 6.95 3.85
CA VAL A 124 9.85 5.51 3.61
C VAL A 124 9.97 5.24 2.12
N ASP A 125 11.05 4.60 1.70
CA ASP A 125 11.19 3.95 0.42
C ASP A 125 10.85 2.46 0.60
N ALA A 126 9.66 2.06 0.12
CA ALA A 126 9.12 0.74 0.38
C ALA A 126 9.83 -0.37 -0.41
N SER A 127 10.73 -0.02 -1.34
CA SER A 127 11.57 -0.99 -2.07
C SER A 127 12.77 -1.49 -1.26
N VAL A 128 13.09 -0.84 -0.15
CA VAL A 128 14.25 -1.21 0.68
C VAL A 128 14.06 -2.60 1.28
N GLY A 129 15.02 -3.49 1.06
CA GLY A 129 14.99 -4.86 1.55
C GLY A 129 14.15 -5.83 0.70
N ILE A 130 13.54 -5.38 -0.39
CA ILE A 130 12.78 -6.24 -1.30
C ILE A 130 13.72 -7.05 -2.20
N PRO A 131 13.51 -8.38 -2.34
CA PRO A 131 14.21 -9.19 -3.35
C PRO A 131 13.76 -8.81 -4.77
N LEU A 132 14.57 -8.00 -5.46
CA LEU A 132 14.22 -7.41 -6.75
C LEU A 132 14.23 -8.46 -7.87
N LEU A 133 13.30 -8.29 -8.82
CA LEU A 133 13.20 -9.01 -10.08
C LEU A 133 13.54 -8.11 -11.26
N GLU A 134 13.98 -8.72 -12.36
CA GLU A 134 14.25 -8.03 -13.64
C GLU A 134 15.20 -6.84 -13.47
N LEU A 135 16.33 -7.08 -12.78
CA LEU A 135 17.39 -6.07 -12.60
C LEU A 135 17.92 -5.62 -13.95
N LYS A 136 17.72 -4.35 -14.30
CA LYS A 136 18.31 -3.72 -15.48
C LYS A 136 19.79 -3.44 -15.24
N GLY A 137 20.63 -3.88 -16.14
CA GLY A 137 22.10 -3.71 -16.03
C GLY A 137 22.88 -5.02 -16.04
N SER A 138 22.26 -6.18 -15.95
CA SER A 138 22.85 -7.39 -16.47
C SER A 138 22.85 -7.27 -18.00
N SER A 139 24.03 -7.27 -18.60
CA SER A 139 24.38 -6.94 -19.98
C SER A 139 23.70 -7.75 -21.10
N LEU A 140 22.54 -8.33 -20.89
CA LEU A 140 21.91 -9.30 -21.76
C LEU A 140 20.61 -8.84 -22.43
N ASP A 141 20.08 -7.66 -22.10
CA ASP A 141 18.86 -7.16 -22.74
C ASP A 141 19.12 -5.95 -23.65
N PRO A 142 19.15 -6.13 -24.99
CA PRO A 142 19.25 -5.03 -25.94
C PRO A 142 18.05 -4.08 -25.91
N ALA A 143 16.88 -4.49 -25.40
CA ALA A 143 15.67 -3.69 -25.30
C ALA A 143 15.71 -2.64 -24.16
N ALA A 144 16.67 -2.74 -23.23
CA ALA A 144 16.86 -1.78 -22.13
C ALA A 144 17.35 -0.39 -22.58
N ARG A 145 17.43 -0.11 -23.90
CA ARG A 145 17.87 1.18 -24.48
C ARG A 145 16.73 2.14 -24.78
N ASP A 146 15.49 1.72 -24.66
CA ASP A 146 14.33 2.57 -24.95
C ASP A 146 13.92 3.36 -23.69
N GLY A 147 14.01 4.68 -23.80
CA GLY A 147 14.01 5.72 -22.77
C GLY A 147 12.82 5.85 -21.80
N HIS A 148 12.09 4.80 -21.53
CA HIS A 148 11.13 4.67 -20.41
C HIS A 148 11.56 3.50 -19.52
N ALA A 149 12.76 3.64 -18.93
CA ALA A 149 13.25 2.70 -17.99
C ALA A 149 12.55 2.92 -16.64
N HIS A 150 11.55 2.07 -16.29
CA HIS A 150 11.38 1.75 -14.88
C HIS A 150 12.79 1.54 -14.32
N GLY A 151 13.13 2.20 -13.23
CA GLY A 151 14.45 2.22 -12.63
C GLY A 151 15.32 0.97 -12.73
N LEU A 152 15.96 0.57 -11.64
CA LEU A 152 16.90 -0.55 -11.61
C LEU A 152 16.26 -1.94 -11.73
N ALA A 153 14.93 -2.07 -11.51
CA ALA A 153 14.20 -3.34 -11.46
C ALA A 153 12.71 -3.15 -11.76
N ASN A 154 11.97 -4.26 -11.94
CA ASN A 154 10.51 -4.22 -12.02
C ASN A 154 9.92 -3.65 -10.70
N PRO A 155 9.07 -2.62 -10.73
CA PRO A 155 8.60 -1.94 -9.54
C PRO A 155 7.40 -2.59 -8.85
N HIS A 156 6.72 -3.56 -9.47
CA HIS A 156 5.44 -4.13 -9.02
C HIS A 156 5.60 -5.16 -7.88
N TYR A 157 6.56 -4.94 -6.98
CA TYR A 157 6.92 -5.89 -5.91
C TYR A 157 5.82 -6.08 -4.86
N TRP A 158 4.87 -5.13 -4.72
CA TRP A 158 3.72 -5.29 -3.81
C TRP A 158 2.80 -6.43 -4.23
N LEU A 159 2.87 -6.90 -5.47
CA LEU A 159 2.12 -8.05 -5.98
C LEU A 159 2.70 -9.42 -5.56
N ASP A 160 3.79 -9.47 -4.83
CA ASP A 160 4.14 -10.62 -4.00
C ASP A 160 3.70 -10.34 -2.55
N PRO A 161 2.64 -11.01 -2.03
CA PRO A 161 2.11 -10.72 -0.71
C PRO A 161 3.12 -10.92 0.42
N ALA A 162 4.15 -11.75 0.24
CA ALA A 162 5.19 -11.91 1.26
C ALA A 162 6.05 -10.65 1.42
N ASN A 163 6.17 -9.81 0.40
CA ASN A 163 6.89 -8.55 0.51
C ASN A 163 6.20 -7.55 1.46
N ALA A 164 4.91 -7.74 1.74
CA ALA A 164 4.21 -6.89 2.71
C ALA A 164 4.79 -6.97 4.13
N GLU A 165 5.48 -8.05 4.50
CA GLU A 165 6.21 -8.14 5.76
C GLU A 165 7.34 -7.10 5.83
N THR A 166 8.16 -7.01 4.78
CA THR A 166 9.24 -6.01 4.68
C THR A 166 8.69 -4.60 4.60
N ILE A 167 7.68 -4.37 3.75
CA ILE A 167 7.07 -3.05 3.55
C ILE A 167 6.44 -2.56 4.86
N SER A 168 5.62 -3.39 5.52
CA SER A 168 4.99 -3.03 6.79
C SER A 168 6.01 -2.83 7.91
N GLY A 169 7.17 -3.50 7.85
CA GLY A 169 8.30 -3.27 8.74
C GLY A 169 8.84 -1.86 8.62
N GLY A 170 9.19 -1.42 7.41
CA GLY A 170 9.69 -0.07 7.15
C GLY A 170 8.67 1.03 7.52
N ILE A 171 7.37 0.78 7.28
CA ILE A 171 6.30 1.68 7.69
C ILE A 171 6.22 1.78 9.22
N ALA A 172 6.26 0.65 9.93
CA ALA A 172 6.22 0.62 11.39
C ALA A 172 7.42 1.35 12.01
N GLU A 173 8.62 1.12 11.49
CA GLU A 173 9.83 1.81 11.91
C GLU A 173 9.73 3.34 11.75
N ALA A 174 9.20 3.81 10.62
CA ALA A 174 8.96 5.23 10.41
C ALA A 174 7.92 5.78 11.39
N GLY A 175 6.82 5.05 11.61
CA GLY A 175 5.82 5.42 12.60
C GLY A 175 6.40 5.56 14.02
N ILE A 176 7.24 4.63 14.43
CA ILE A 176 7.90 4.65 15.74
C ILE A 176 8.94 5.79 15.83
N ARG A 177 9.66 6.11 14.76
CA ARG A 177 10.59 7.26 14.75
C ARG A 177 9.86 8.60 14.88
N VAL A 178 8.68 8.72 14.26
CA VAL A 178 7.87 9.95 14.26
C VAL A 178 7.06 10.10 15.54
N ALA A 179 6.56 8.99 16.10
CA ALA A 179 5.69 8.96 17.29
C ALA A 179 6.08 7.78 18.21
N PRO A 180 7.20 7.88 18.96
CA PRO A 180 7.69 6.80 19.81
C PRO A 180 6.68 6.33 20.88
N GLU A 181 5.82 7.24 21.33
CA GLU A 181 4.76 6.95 22.30
C GLU A 181 3.68 6.03 21.76
N MET A 182 3.59 5.85 20.45
CA MET A 182 2.63 4.96 19.78
C MET A 182 3.23 3.59 19.44
N ALA A 183 4.49 3.32 19.80
CA ALA A 183 5.25 2.15 19.36
C ALA A 183 4.55 0.82 19.65
N GLU A 184 4.04 0.61 20.86
CA GLU A 184 3.34 -0.64 21.23
C GLU A 184 2.15 -0.92 20.33
N LYS A 185 1.35 0.13 20.04
CA LYS A 185 0.13 -0.02 19.23
C LYS A 185 0.46 -0.25 17.77
N ILE A 186 1.48 0.44 17.23
CA ILE A 186 2.00 0.24 15.87
C ILE A 186 2.47 -1.22 15.69
N ILE A 187 3.26 -1.73 16.64
CA ILE A 187 3.76 -3.11 16.62
C ILE A 187 2.59 -4.10 16.70
N ALA A 188 1.65 -3.90 17.63
CA ALA A 188 0.49 -4.78 17.77
C ALA A 188 -0.38 -4.83 16.50
N ASN A 189 -0.63 -3.68 15.86
CA ASN A 189 -1.38 -3.59 14.61
C ASN A 189 -0.66 -4.34 13.49
N ARG A 190 0.66 -4.11 13.33
CA ARG A 190 1.49 -4.80 12.34
C ARG A 190 1.46 -6.31 12.55
N ASP A 191 1.67 -6.78 13.76
CA ASP A 191 1.71 -8.22 14.07
C ASP A 191 0.34 -8.87 13.82
N GLY A 192 -0.75 -8.18 14.16
CA GLY A 192 -2.11 -8.59 13.82
C GLY A 192 -2.35 -8.67 12.32
N PHE A 193 -1.83 -7.71 11.54
CA PHE A 193 -1.87 -7.75 10.08
C PHE A 193 -1.07 -8.93 9.53
N LEU A 194 0.17 -9.14 9.98
CA LEU A 194 1.04 -10.22 9.52
C LEU A 194 0.47 -11.61 9.85
N SER A 195 -0.20 -11.76 10.98
CA SER A 195 -0.91 -13.00 11.34
C SER A 195 -2.01 -13.32 10.31
N ARG A 196 -2.84 -12.34 9.95
CA ARG A 196 -3.87 -12.50 8.91
C ARG A 196 -3.25 -12.77 7.53
N LEU A 197 -2.23 -12.01 7.15
CA LEU A 197 -1.52 -12.19 5.89
C LEU A 197 -0.96 -13.63 5.75
N LYS A 198 -0.33 -14.14 6.79
CA LYS A 198 0.22 -15.51 6.80
C LYS A 198 -0.86 -16.57 6.60
N ALA A 199 -2.00 -16.41 7.26
CA ALA A 199 -3.13 -17.32 7.10
C ALA A 199 -3.72 -17.27 5.68
N SER A 200 -3.92 -16.05 5.14
CA SER A 200 -4.41 -15.85 3.78
C SER A 200 -3.44 -16.37 2.72
N LEU A 201 -2.14 -16.11 2.90
CA LEU A 201 -1.10 -16.58 1.98
C LEU A 201 -1.13 -18.11 1.82
N ALA A 202 -1.26 -18.85 2.93
CA ALA A 202 -1.37 -20.31 2.88
C ALA A 202 -2.60 -20.78 2.09
N GLN A 203 -3.73 -20.07 2.22
CA GLN A 203 -4.95 -20.35 1.45
C GLN A 203 -4.77 -20.06 -0.04
N TRP A 204 -4.16 -18.91 -0.38
CA TRP A 204 -3.90 -18.53 -1.78
C TRP A 204 -2.93 -19.50 -2.47
N GLU A 205 -1.86 -19.91 -1.78
CA GLU A 205 -0.90 -20.89 -2.30
C GLU A 205 -1.57 -22.26 -2.51
N GLN A 206 -2.49 -22.67 -1.63
CA GLN A 206 -3.26 -23.89 -1.77
C GLN A 206 -4.23 -23.82 -2.96
N LEU A 207 -4.91 -22.68 -3.13
CA LEU A 207 -5.88 -22.49 -4.21
C LEU A 207 -5.22 -22.51 -5.60
N LEU A 208 -4.03 -21.94 -5.74
CA LEU A 208 -3.27 -21.95 -6.99
C LEU A 208 -2.34 -23.19 -7.15
N ALA A 209 -2.21 -24.04 -6.13
CA ALA A 209 -1.34 -25.22 -6.20
C ALA A 209 -1.62 -26.17 -7.40
N PRO A 210 -2.89 -26.43 -7.80
CA PRO A 210 -3.18 -27.26 -8.98
C PRO A 210 -2.72 -26.64 -10.29
N HIS A 211 -2.49 -25.30 -10.30
CA HIS A 211 -2.17 -24.52 -11.50
C HIS A 211 -0.70 -24.10 -11.57
N ARG A 212 0.18 -24.72 -10.79
CA ARG A 212 1.62 -24.45 -10.85
C ARG A 212 2.14 -24.67 -12.27
N ALA A 213 3.02 -23.76 -12.72
CA ALA A 213 3.56 -23.70 -14.08
C ALA A 213 2.52 -23.42 -15.18
N ALA A 214 1.28 -23.03 -14.82
CA ALA A 214 0.32 -22.56 -15.81
C ALA A 214 0.92 -21.41 -16.62
N ARG A 215 0.81 -21.52 -17.96
CA ARG A 215 1.32 -20.52 -18.89
C ARG A 215 0.27 -19.47 -19.14
N LEU A 216 0.67 -18.20 -19.02
CA LEU A 216 -0.20 -17.03 -19.15
C LEU A 216 0.42 -16.04 -20.14
N ILE A 217 -0.42 -15.26 -20.79
CA ILE A 217 -0.04 -13.98 -21.39
C ILE A 217 -0.53 -12.88 -20.45
N ALA A 218 0.24 -11.83 -20.22
CA ALA A 218 -0.24 -10.63 -19.57
C ALA A 218 -0.39 -9.48 -20.59
N TYR A 219 -1.22 -8.48 -20.26
CA TYR A 219 -1.27 -7.28 -21.11
C TYR A 219 0.01 -6.48 -20.92
N HIS A 220 0.30 -6.04 -19.73
CA HIS A 220 1.51 -5.32 -19.31
C HIS A 220 2.42 -6.19 -18.43
N ASN A 221 3.67 -5.75 -18.19
CA ASN A 221 4.65 -6.46 -17.35
C ASN A 221 4.47 -6.19 -15.85
N THR A 222 3.25 -6.26 -15.37
CA THR A 222 2.84 -6.01 -13.98
C THR A 222 3.11 -7.20 -13.05
N TRP A 223 3.05 -8.43 -13.57
CA TRP A 223 2.83 -9.65 -12.79
C TRP A 223 4.04 -10.51 -12.44
N PRO A 224 5.32 -10.15 -12.66
CA PRO A 224 6.46 -11.04 -12.38
C PRO A 224 6.55 -11.51 -10.94
N TYR A 225 6.27 -10.63 -9.97
CA TYR A 225 6.31 -10.97 -8.54
C TYR A 225 5.18 -11.89 -8.13
N PHE A 226 3.96 -11.64 -8.61
CA PHE A 226 2.80 -12.50 -8.41
C PHE A 226 3.05 -13.89 -9.04
N ALA A 227 3.52 -13.93 -10.28
CA ALA A 227 3.83 -15.17 -10.98
C ALA A 227 4.90 -15.98 -10.23
N ARG A 228 5.98 -15.34 -9.77
CA ARG A 228 7.00 -16.00 -8.96
C ARG A 228 6.42 -16.60 -7.69
N ARG A 229 5.61 -15.83 -6.94
CA ARG A 229 5.00 -16.28 -5.68
C ARG A 229 4.16 -17.53 -5.87
N PHE A 230 3.28 -17.51 -6.85
CA PHE A 230 2.34 -18.60 -7.09
C PHE A 230 2.83 -19.64 -8.10
N ARG A 231 4.10 -19.57 -8.50
CA ARG A 231 4.76 -20.50 -9.45
C ARG A 231 4.03 -20.59 -10.79
N LEU A 232 3.55 -19.47 -11.29
CA LEU A 232 2.95 -19.30 -12.61
C LEU A 232 4.04 -18.90 -13.62
N ASN A 233 3.74 -19.01 -14.91
CA ASN A 233 4.67 -18.66 -15.98
C ASN A 233 4.03 -17.61 -16.90
N ILE A 234 4.42 -16.34 -16.77
CA ILE A 234 4.11 -15.31 -17.77
C ILE A 234 5.06 -15.52 -18.94
N VAL A 235 4.52 -16.04 -20.04
CA VAL A 235 5.31 -16.42 -21.22
C VAL A 235 5.70 -15.20 -22.03
N ASP A 236 4.78 -14.24 -22.16
CA ASP A 236 5.00 -13.01 -22.93
C ASP A 236 3.95 -11.97 -22.51
N VAL A 237 4.14 -10.70 -22.94
CA VAL A 237 3.19 -9.60 -22.70
C VAL A 237 2.64 -9.06 -24.02
N ILE A 238 1.46 -8.47 -24.02
CA ILE A 238 0.85 -7.87 -25.20
C ILE A 238 1.54 -6.57 -25.54
N GLU A 239 1.65 -5.70 -24.54
CA GLU A 239 2.30 -4.41 -24.61
C GLU A 239 3.80 -4.54 -24.31
N ILE A 240 4.65 -4.19 -25.27
CA ILE A 240 6.11 -4.22 -25.11
C ILE A 240 6.62 -2.92 -24.48
N LYS A 241 5.95 -1.82 -24.80
CA LYS A 241 6.30 -0.48 -24.35
C LYS A 241 5.03 0.22 -23.89
N GLU A 242 5.08 0.72 -22.67
CA GLU A 242 3.99 1.40 -21.99
C GLU A 242 3.34 2.49 -22.87
N GLY A 243 2.01 2.47 -22.96
CA GLY A 243 1.20 3.40 -23.75
C GLY A 243 1.32 3.22 -25.26
N VAL A 244 2.03 2.18 -25.77
CA VAL A 244 2.20 1.90 -27.19
C VAL A 244 1.40 0.68 -27.61
N ALA A 245 0.36 0.89 -28.42
CA ALA A 245 -0.46 -0.18 -28.94
C ALA A 245 0.36 -1.26 -29.69
N PRO A 246 0.07 -2.57 -29.47
CA PRO A 246 0.78 -3.65 -30.11
C PRO A 246 0.57 -3.65 -31.63
N SER A 247 1.64 -3.87 -32.41
CA SER A 247 1.56 -3.95 -33.87
C SER A 247 0.79 -5.18 -34.33
N PRO A 248 0.20 -5.18 -35.55
CA PRO A 248 -0.43 -6.38 -36.13
C PRO A 248 0.49 -7.60 -36.18
N ALA A 249 1.78 -7.40 -36.46
CA ALA A 249 2.80 -8.47 -36.46
C ALA A 249 3.00 -9.03 -35.05
N ARG A 250 3.03 -8.18 -34.00
CA ARG A 250 3.09 -8.59 -32.60
C ARG A 250 1.89 -9.48 -32.24
N LEU A 251 0.68 -9.04 -32.56
CA LEU A 251 -0.54 -9.79 -32.27
C LEU A 251 -0.59 -11.14 -33.02
N ALA A 252 -0.11 -11.18 -34.27
CA ALA A 252 -0.02 -12.45 -35.02
C ALA A 252 0.95 -13.42 -34.36
N ARG A 253 2.13 -12.95 -33.93
CA ARG A 253 3.11 -13.76 -33.19
C ARG A 253 2.57 -14.28 -31.88
N LEU A 254 1.90 -13.44 -31.09
CA LEU A 254 1.28 -13.85 -29.83
C LEU A 254 0.17 -14.88 -30.05
N ALA A 255 -0.67 -14.72 -31.09
CA ALA A 255 -1.70 -15.69 -31.41
C ALA A 255 -1.12 -17.06 -31.81
N ALA A 256 0.02 -17.10 -32.50
CA ALA A 256 0.75 -18.31 -32.79
C ALA A 256 1.30 -18.97 -31.52
N LEU A 257 1.97 -18.19 -30.67
CA LEU A 257 2.53 -18.62 -29.40
C LEU A 257 1.47 -19.20 -28.45
N ILE A 258 0.32 -18.53 -28.33
CA ILE A 258 -0.82 -18.98 -27.51
C ILE A 258 -1.31 -20.35 -27.95
N ARG A 259 -1.46 -20.58 -29.28
CA ARG A 259 -1.90 -21.90 -29.82
C ARG A 259 -0.84 -22.95 -29.61
N GLU A 260 0.41 -22.66 -29.97
CA GLU A 260 1.54 -23.59 -29.86
C GLU A 260 1.73 -24.08 -28.43
N GLN A 261 1.73 -23.14 -27.46
CA GLN A 261 1.94 -23.45 -26.06
C GLN A 261 0.66 -23.76 -25.30
N LYS A 262 -0.49 -23.80 -25.97
CA LYS A 262 -1.82 -24.09 -25.40
C LYS A 262 -2.15 -23.18 -24.21
N ILE A 263 -1.79 -21.88 -24.32
CA ILE A 263 -2.08 -20.89 -23.29
C ILE A 263 -3.59 -20.62 -23.28
N ARG A 264 -4.21 -20.68 -22.13
CA ARG A 264 -5.66 -20.59 -21.97
C ARG A 264 -6.13 -19.28 -21.37
N VAL A 265 -5.24 -18.52 -20.71
CA VAL A 265 -5.60 -17.31 -19.98
C VAL A 265 -4.70 -16.17 -20.41
N ILE A 266 -5.34 -15.03 -20.66
CA ILE A 266 -4.72 -13.71 -20.87
C ILE A 266 -5.11 -12.85 -19.68
N VAL A 267 -4.12 -12.44 -18.87
CA VAL A 267 -4.29 -11.51 -17.75
C VAL A 267 -4.33 -10.09 -18.29
N HIS A 268 -5.27 -9.29 -17.79
CA HIS A 268 -5.53 -7.95 -18.29
C HIS A 268 -5.81 -6.99 -17.12
N GLU A 269 -5.23 -5.82 -17.15
CA GLU A 269 -5.43 -4.73 -16.19
C GLU A 269 -6.70 -3.93 -16.55
N PRO A 270 -7.50 -3.47 -15.55
CA PRO A 270 -8.84 -2.90 -15.82
C PRO A 270 -8.82 -1.56 -16.56
N PHE A 271 -7.70 -0.81 -16.53
CA PHE A 271 -7.55 0.48 -17.18
C PHE A 271 -6.93 0.39 -18.60
N GLU A 272 -6.44 -0.78 -18.98
CA GLU A 272 -5.83 -0.99 -20.28
C GLU A 272 -6.87 -1.14 -21.41
N PRO A 273 -6.52 -0.81 -22.66
CA PRO A 273 -7.39 -1.02 -23.81
C PRO A 273 -7.64 -2.50 -24.10
N GLU A 274 -8.92 -2.91 -24.16
CA GLU A 274 -9.30 -4.33 -24.28
C GLU A 274 -9.11 -4.91 -25.68
N GLU A 275 -9.02 -4.08 -26.73
CA GLU A 275 -9.10 -4.51 -28.13
C GLU A 275 -8.08 -5.59 -28.47
N ALA A 276 -6.84 -5.44 -28.02
CA ALA A 276 -5.76 -6.40 -28.31
C ALA A 276 -5.99 -7.74 -27.59
N SER A 277 -6.34 -7.72 -26.31
CA SER A 277 -6.64 -8.92 -25.54
C SER A 277 -7.85 -9.67 -26.10
N GLN A 278 -8.93 -8.95 -26.42
CA GLN A 278 -10.14 -9.52 -27.01
C GLN A 278 -9.89 -10.10 -28.41
N LEU A 279 -9.05 -9.44 -29.22
CA LEU A 279 -8.67 -9.97 -30.52
C LEU A 279 -7.89 -11.29 -30.41
N LEU A 280 -6.94 -11.37 -29.46
CA LEU A 280 -6.20 -12.60 -29.20
C LEU A 280 -7.13 -13.70 -28.68
N ALA A 281 -8.04 -13.40 -27.77
CA ALA A 281 -9.03 -14.33 -27.25
C ALA A 281 -9.88 -14.93 -28.37
N ARG A 282 -10.47 -14.09 -29.25
CA ARG A 282 -11.26 -14.56 -30.40
C ARG A 282 -10.45 -15.43 -31.37
N ARG A 283 -9.17 -15.16 -31.57
CA ARG A 283 -8.31 -15.90 -32.49
C ARG A 283 -7.78 -17.22 -31.95
N THR A 284 -7.74 -17.38 -30.63
CA THR A 284 -7.03 -18.49 -29.99
C THR A 284 -7.90 -19.36 -29.11
N GLY A 285 -9.07 -18.84 -28.68
CA GLY A 285 -9.92 -19.48 -27.69
C GLY A 285 -9.44 -19.25 -26.23
N ALA A 286 -8.40 -18.45 -26.01
CA ALA A 286 -7.99 -18.07 -24.66
C ALA A 286 -9.02 -17.12 -24.02
N VAL A 287 -9.11 -17.14 -22.70
CA VAL A 287 -10.03 -16.31 -21.91
C VAL A 287 -9.28 -15.07 -21.38
N VAL A 288 -9.88 -13.89 -21.54
CA VAL A 288 -9.36 -12.67 -20.92
C VAL A 288 -9.87 -12.59 -19.48
N VAL A 289 -8.94 -12.44 -18.55
CA VAL A 289 -9.22 -12.37 -17.11
C VAL A 289 -8.72 -11.03 -16.57
N LYS A 290 -9.63 -10.20 -16.04
CA LYS A 290 -9.26 -8.95 -15.40
C LYS A 290 -8.77 -9.23 -13.98
N LEU A 291 -7.52 -8.89 -13.71
CA LEU A 291 -6.93 -8.89 -12.37
C LEU A 291 -6.66 -7.46 -11.92
N ALA A 292 -6.74 -7.24 -10.63
CA ALA A 292 -6.48 -5.94 -10.01
C ALA A 292 -4.97 -5.75 -9.81
N PRO A 293 -4.32 -4.79 -10.49
CA PRO A 293 -2.89 -4.52 -10.29
C PRO A 293 -2.63 -3.75 -8.98
N SER A 294 -3.64 -3.10 -8.42
CA SER A 294 -3.55 -2.31 -7.21
C SER A 294 -4.86 -2.29 -6.41
N VAL A 295 -4.75 -1.95 -5.14
CA VAL A 295 -5.90 -1.78 -4.23
C VAL A 295 -6.86 -0.73 -4.79
N GLY A 296 -8.13 -1.09 -4.90
CA GLY A 296 -9.19 -0.20 -5.39
C GLY A 296 -9.29 -0.10 -6.92
N SER A 297 -8.45 -0.79 -7.69
CA SER A 297 -8.56 -0.84 -9.15
C SER A 297 -9.77 -1.64 -9.64
N LEU A 298 -10.31 -2.53 -8.79
CA LEU A 298 -11.57 -3.25 -8.99
C LEU A 298 -12.40 -3.24 -7.69
N PRO A 299 -13.74 -3.30 -7.78
CA PRO A 299 -14.61 -3.12 -6.60
C PRO A 299 -14.34 -4.07 -5.43
N ASN A 300 -13.94 -5.30 -5.70
CA ASN A 300 -13.69 -6.32 -4.67
C ASN A 300 -12.23 -6.36 -4.19
N ALA A 301 -11.36 -5.47 -4.69
CA ALA A 301 -9.95 -5.37 -4.34
C ALA A 301 -9.69 -4.12 -3.46
N ASN A 302 -10.51 -3.87 -2.45
CA ASN A 302 -10.55 -2.61 -1.68
C ASN A 302 -9.59 -2.55 -0.48
N SER A 303 -8.80 -3.59 -0.25
CA SER A 303 -7.71 -3.63 0.74
C SER A 303 -6.60 -4.55 0.25
N TYR A 304 -5.43 -4.49 0.90
CA TYR A 304 -4.29 -5.31 0.47
C TYR A 304 -4.58 -6.82 0.51
N LEU A 305 -5.28 -7.33 1.51
CA LEU A 305 -5.68 -8.75 1.54
C LEU A 305 -6.77 -9.05 0.50
N ALA A 306 -7.77 -8.19 0.38
CA ALA A 306 -8.85 -8.35 -0.59
C ALA A 306 -8.35 -8.32 -2.05
N LEU A 307 -7.27 -7.58 -2.34
CA LEU A 307 -6.59 -7.59 -3.63
C LEU A 307 -6.18 -9.02 -4.04
N PHE A 308 -5.58 -9.76 -3.12
CA PHE A 308 -5.14 -11.14 -3.38
C PHE A 308 -6.30 -12.13 -3.34
N ASP A 309 -7.28 -11.95 -2.45
CA ASP A 309 -8.50 -12.77 -2.44
C ASP A 309 -9.17 -12.72 -3.82
N TYR A 310 -9.31 -11.52 -4.38
CA TYR A 310 -9.86 -11.33 -5.70
C TYR A 310 -8.99 -11.94 -6.80
N ASN A 311 -7.71 -11.59 -6.86
CA ASN A 311 -6.82 -11.99 -7.94
C ASN A 311 -6.61 -13.51 -7.98
N VAL A 312 -6.34 -14.11 -6.83
CA VAL A 312 -6.12 -15.54 -6.70
C VAL A 312 -7.41 -16.33 -7.01
N GLY A 313 -8.54 -15.90 -6.45
CA GLY A 313 -9.83 -16.54 -6.69
C GLY A 313 -10.24 -16.48 -8.15
N THR A 314 -10.15 -15.30 -8.76
CA THR A 314 -10.50 -15.10 -10.18
C THR A 314 -9.60 -15.89 -11.11
N LEU A 315 -8.29 -15.88 -10.87
CA LEU A 315 -7.34 -16.63 -11.71
C LEU A 315 -7.50 -18.14 -11.56
N ALA A 316 -7.66 -18.65 -10.34
CA ALA A 316 -7.87 -20.08 -10.10
C ALA A 316 -9.14 -20.60 -10.78
N GLN A 317 -10.24 -19.83 -10.71
CA GLN A 317 -11.48 -20.15 -11.40
C GLN A 317 -11.30 -20.22 -12.92
N ALA A 318 -10.62 -19.22 -13.51
CA ALA A 318 -10.38 -19.18 -14.95
C ALA A 318 -9.51 -20.34 -15.42
N LEU A 319 -8.44 -20.66 -14.69
CA LEU A 319 -7.54 -21.77 -15.00
C LEU A 319 -8.25 -23.14 -14.88
N SER A 320 -9.11 -23.31 -13.87
CA SER A 320 -9.92 -24.54 -13.70
C SER A 320 -10.92 -24.71 -14.84
N ALA A 321 -11.65 -23.66 -15.21
CA ALA A 321 -12.61 -23.69 -16.30
C ALA A 321 -11.96 -23.98 -17.66
N ALA A 322 -10.75 -23.47 -17.86
CA ALA A 322 -10.00 -23.68 -19.10
C ALA A 322 -9.33 -25.06 -19.20
N SER A 323 -9.29 -25.84 -18.11
CA SER A 323 -8.71 -27.19 -18.06
C SER A 323 -9.71 -28.29 -18.46
N ASN A 324 -10.99 -27.98 -18.42
CA ASN A 324 -12.12 -28.82 -18.84
C ASN A 324 -12.44 -28.57 -20.33
#